data_c9ac46ad42c6713cac4a28843cc9aea1
#
_entry.id   c9ac46ad42c6713cac4a28843cc9aea1
#
_cell.length_a   1.000
_cell.length_b   1.000
_cell.length_c   1.000
_cell.angle_alpha   90.00
_cell.angle_beta   90.00
_cell.angle_gamma   90.00
#
_symmetry.space_group_name_H-M   'P 1'
#
loop_
_entity.id
_entity.type
_entity.pdbx_description
1 polymer ?
#
loop_
_entity_poly.entity_id
_entity_poly.type
_entity_poly.pdbx_seq_one_letter_code
_entity_poly.pdbx_strand_id
1 'polypeptide(L)'
;MKQVEERYISLLTDFGFKRIFGSAPNKDLLICFLNSLFNGRQVVMDVKYLNPENVGDIYTDRKAIFDVYCEGENGEKFIVEMQNAYQTYFKDRALFYSTFPIREQAPKGNEWDFKLNHIYTIALLNFNMNEEAFNKEEIRHHVQLCDTATHKIFYDKLEFIYVEIAKFNKSLDELETLYDKWLYALKNLYKLTQRPKALCDKVFDRLFEEAEIAKFTPQEQREYEASKMAYRDIKNSIDTAKRVGKEEGLAEGMEKGLAEGMKKGLAEGVEKGLAEGMEKGLAEGMEKGMNKRNLEIARKMLANGMDAATVMEITGLSESQLQQLKG
;
A
#
# COMPACT_ATOMS: atom_id res chain seq x y z
N MET A 1 3.60 28.61 -16.53
CA MET A 1 2.77 28.77 -15.32
C MET A 1 3.61 29.58 -14.32
N LYS A 2 3.12 30.74 -13.84
CA LYS A 2 3.78 31.46 -12.74
C LYS A 2 3.76 30.51 -11.53
N GLN A 3 4.93 30.16 -10.99
CA GLN A 3 4.98 29.51 -9.68
C GLN A 3 4.30 30.48 -8.70
N VAL A 4 3.20 30.03 -8.10
CA VAL A 4 2.61 30.76 -6.99
C VAL A 4 3.64 30.63 -5.87
N GLU A 5 4.20 31.76 -5.44
CA GLU A 5 5.12 31.79 -4.31
C GLU A 5 4.40 31.21 -3.08
N GLU A 6 4.98 30.17 -2.48
CA GLU A 6 4.44 29.56 -1.26
C GLU A 6 4.50 30.60 -0.15
N ARG A 7 3.38 30.87 0.50
CA ARG A 7 3.31 31.78 1.64
C ARG A 7 3.75 31.07 2.94
N TYR A 8 3.38 29.82 3.08
CA TYR A 8 3.62 29.02 4.27
C TYR A 8 4.48 27.81 3.94
N ILE A 9 5.28 27.39 4.93
CA ILE A 9 6.13 26.19 4.80
C ILE A 9 5.31 24.92 4.70
N SER A 10 5.91 23.89 4.09
CA SER A 10 5.39 22.52 4.14
C SER A 10 5.85 21.85 5.43
N LEU A 11 4.89 21.37 6.22
CA LEU A 11 5.15 20.58 7.43
C LEU A 11 5.60 19.15 7.11
N LEU A 12 5.58 18.75 5.84
CA LEU A 12 6.10 17.45 5.39
C LEU A 12 7.62 17.48 5.14
N THR A 13 8.24 18.67 5.19
CA THR A 13 9.70 18.80 5.10
C THR A 13 10.32 18.67 6.48
N ASP A 14 11.55 18.17 6.57
CA ASP A 14 12.29 18.05 7.84
C ASP A 14 12.38 19.40 8.58
N PHE A 15 12.78 20.46 7.85
CA PHE A 15 12.85 21.82 8.41
C PHE A 15 11.49 22.30 8.93
N GLY A 16 10.43 22.16 8.12
CA GLY A 16 9.10 22.64 8.49
C GLY A 16 8.55 21.91 9.70
N PHE A 17 8.74 20.60 9.78
CA PHE A 17 8.32 19.79 10.91
C PHE A 17 9.05 20.16 12.20
N LYS A 18 10.37 20.21 12.17
CA LYS A 18 11.21 20.55 13.32
C LYS A 18 11.00 21.98 13.79
N ARG A 19 10.79 22.95 12.88
CA ARG A 19 10.49 24.33 13.23
C ARG A 19 9.19 24.44 14.05
N ILE A 20 8.13 23.74 13.62
CA ILE A 20 6.83 23.84 14.29
C ILE A 20 6.77 22.99 15.55
N PHE A 21 7.26 21.76 15.51
CA PHE A 21 7.09 20.79 16.59
C PHE A 21 8.36 20.53 17.40
N GLY A 22 9.54 20.87 16.90
CA GLY A 22 10.83 20.56 17.53
C GLY A 22 11.46 21.74 18.29
N SER A 23 10.79 22.88 18.42
CA SER A 23 11.34 24.07 19.06
C SER A 23 10.64 24.42 20.37
N ALA A 24 11.41 24.75 21.42
CA ALA A 24 10.87 25.09 22.73
C ALA A 24 9.91 26.30 22.73
N PRO A 25 10.11 27.36 21.92
CA PRO A 25 9.13 28.44 21.80
C PRO A 25 7.76 28.00 21.30
N ASN A 26 7.68 26.90 20.53
CA ASN A 26 6.46 26.39 19.88
C ASN A 26 5.90 25.13 20.56
N LYS A 27 6.28 24.86 21.81
CA LYS A 27 5.84 23.66 22.54
C LYS A 27 4.32 23.53 22.66
N ASP A 28 3.61 24.66 22.72
CA ASP A 28 2.15 24.72 22.74
C ASP A 28 1.51 24.11 21.49
N LEU A 29 2.14 24.27 20.31
CA LEU A 29 1.71 23.64 19.07
C LEU A 29 1.84 22.09 19.15
N LEU A 30 2.98 21.61 19.65
CA LEU A 30 3.20 20.18 19.86
C LEU A 30 2.22 19.60 20.89
N ILE A 31 2.06 20.26 22.04
CA ILE A 31 1.12 19.85 23.10
C ILE A 31 -0.30 19.75 22.55
N CYS A 32 -0.75 20.78 21.83
CA CYS A 32 -2.09 20.79 21.24
C CYS A 32 -2.27 19.66 20.21
N PHE A 33 -1.27 19.41 19.37
CA PHE A 33 -1.28 18.30 18.42
C PHE A 33 -1.36 16.95 19.14
N LEU A 34 -0.49 16.71 20.15
CA LEU A 34 -0.48 15.46 20.92
C LEU A 34 -1.83 15.21 21.61
N ASN A 35 -2.39 16.24 22.27
CA ASN A 35 -3.70 16.13 22.91
C ASN A 35 -4.82 15.82 21.91
N SER A 36 -4.78 16.40 20.72
CA SER A 36 -5.73 16.07 19.65
C SER A 36 -5.58 14.63 19.15
N LEU A 37 -4.33 14.15 19.06
CA LEU A 37 -4.00 12.78 18.68
C LEU A 37 -4.46 11.76 19.72
N PHE A 38 -4.21 12.04 21.00
CA PHE A 38 -4.60 11.14 22.10
C PHE A 38 -6.11 11.12 22.37
N ASN A 39 -6.81 12.19 22.05
CA ASN A 39 -8.26 12.32 22.20
C ASN A 39 -8.75 11.93 23.62
N GLY A 40 -8.10 12.47 24.64
CA GLY A 40 -8.44 12.27 26.06
C GLY A 40 -7.90 10.99 26.70
N ARG A 41 -7.27 10.08 25.95
CA ARG A 41 -6.61 8.86 26.51
C ARG A 41 -5.37 9.21 27.34
N GLN A 42 -4.61 10.18 26.88
CA GLN A 42 -3.47 10.78 27.56
C GLN A 42 -3.63 12.29 27.47
N VAL A 43 -3.35 13.00 28.56
CA VAL A 43 -3.35 14.47 28.59
C VAL A 43 -1.90 14.94 28.80
N VAL A 44 -1.40 15.70 27.85
CA VAL A 44 -0.08 16.31 27.88
C VAL A 44 -0.25 17.77 28.32
N MET A 45 0.23 18.13 29.51
CA MET A 45 0.11 19.49 30.05
C MET A 45 1.32 20.34 29.70
N ASP A 46 2.51 19.78 29.78
CA ASP A 46 3.76 20.40 29.38
C ASP A 46 4.73 19.38 28.79
N VAL A 47 5.73 19.87 28.04
CA VAL A 47 6.82 19.06 27.50
C VAL A 47 8.16 19.78 27.68
N LYS A 48 9.18 18.98 27.98
CA LYS A 48 10.60 19.39 27.97
C LYS A 48 11.28 18.69 26.81
N TYR A 49 11.84 19.47 25.88
CA TYR A 49 12.63 18.92 24.79
C TYR A 49 13.91 18.28 25.31
N LEU A 50 14.22 17.12 24.78
CA LEU A 50 15.43 16.35 25.05
C LEU A 50 16.34 16.43 23.82
N ASN A 51 17.60 15.96 23.98
CA ASN A 51 18.50 15.90 22.83
C ASN A 51 17.97 14.86 21.82
N PRO A 52 17.61 15.29 20.58
CA PRO A 52 17.12 14.36 19.56
C PRO A 52 18.22 13.45 19.00
N GLU A 53 19.51 13.81 19.20
CA GLU A 53 20.64 12.98 18.81
C GLU A 53 21.05 12.10 19.98
N ASN A 54 20.55 10.87 20.01
CA ASN A 54 21.00 9.90 20.99
C ASN A 54 22.26 9.21 20.46
N VAL A 55 23.39 9.66 20.98
CA VAL A 55 24.70 9.05 20.71
C VAL A 55 24.83 7.88 21.66
N GLY A 56 24.97 6.64 21.13
CA GLY A 56 25.24 5.47 21.97
C GLY A 56 26.43 5.67 22.90
N ASP A 57 26.46 4.91 23.99
CA ASP A 57 27.46 5.03 25.06
C ASP A 57 28.91 4.72 24.59
N ILE A 58 29.06 4.06 23.44
CA ILE A 58 30.33 3.67 22.84
C ILE A 58 30.38 4.21 21.40
N TYR A 59 31.56 4.64 20.95
CA TYR A 59 31.80 5.21 19.62
C TYR A 59 31.32 4.32 18.44
N THR A 60 31.14 3.02 18.67
CA THR A 60 30.63 2.04 17.70
C THR A 60 29.12 1.84 17.73
N ASP A 61 28.41 2.44 18.70
CA ASP A 61 26.96 2.29 18.81
C ASP A 61 26.26 3.03 17.67
N ARG A 62 25.17 2.43 17.18
CA ARG A 62 24.30 3.10 16.19
C ARG A 62 23.59 4.28 16.84
N LYS A 63 23.70 5.43 16.21
CA LYS A 63 23.00 6.65 16.63
C LYS A 63 21.53 6.56 16.27
N ALA A 64 20.67 6.99 17.17
CA ALA A 64 19.30 7.34 16.85
C ALA A 64 19.18 8.86 16.73
N ILE A 65 18.59 9.33 15.64
CA ILE A 65 18.28 10.76 15.43
C ILE A 65 16.78 10.84 15.31
N PHE A 66 16.16 11.57 16.23
CA PHE A 66 14.73 11.79 16.27
C PHE A 66 14.38 13.17 15.68
N ASP A 67 13.22 13.28 15.01
CA ASP A 67 12.75 14.59 14.57
C ASP A 67 12.33 15.45 15.78
N VAL A 68 11.57 14.85 16.70
CA VAL A 68 11.19 15.47 17.98
C VAL A 68 11.30 14.43 19.09
N TYR A 69 12.01 14.79 20.16
CA TYR A 69 12.10 13.98 21.37
C TYR A 69 11.84 14.84 22.59
N CYS A 70 10.86 14.48 23.40
CA CYS A 70 10.49 15.25 24.59
C CYS A 70 9.97 14.36 25.73
N GLU A 71 9.97 14.96 26.93
CA GLU A 71 9.47 14.38 28.17
C GLU A 71 8.28 15.18 28.68
N GLY A 72 7.21 14.50 29.08
CA GLY A 72 6.05 15.08 29.74
C GLY A 72 6.26 15.28 31.23
N GLU A 73 5.30 15.89 31.90
CA GLU A 73 5.37 16.23 33.34
C GLU A 73 5.52 15.03 34.26
N ASN A 74 4.94 13.87 33.88
CA ASN A 74 5.01 12.64 34.68
C ASN A 74 6.17 11.73 34.24
N GLY A 75 7.09 12.25 33.42
CA GLY A 75 8.23 11.52 32.90
C GLY A 75 7.94 10.64 31.69
N GLU A 76 6.75 10.76 31.07
CA GLU A 76 6.45 10.10 29.81
C GLU A 76 7.39 10.57 28.71
N LYS A 77 7.80 9.66 27.82
CA LYS A 77 8.68 9.98 26.69
C LYS A 77 7.90 9.96 25.39
N PHE A 78 8.08 10.99 24.59
CA PHE A 78 7.46 11.14 23.29
C PHE A 78 8.54 11.24 22.21
N ILE A 79 8.54 10.28 21.28
CA ILE A 79 9.27 10.35 20.01
C ILE A 79 8.24 10.67 18.95
N VAL A 80 8.42 11.74 18.18
CA VAL A 80 7.53 12.10 17.07
C VAL A 80 8.36 12.23 15.80
N GLU A 81 7.99 11.46 14.78
CA GLU A 81 8.73 11.29 13.53
C GLU A 81 7.84 11.60 12.33
N MET A 82 8.36 12.35 11.35
CA MET A 82 7.73 12.56 10.06
C MET A 82 8.39 11.67 9.00
N GLN A 83 7.62 10.76 8.40
CA GLN A 83 8.13 9.81 7.41
C GLN A 83 7.48 10.04 6.04
N ASN A 84 8.29 10.38 5.04
CA ASN A 84 7.81 10.67 3.68
C ASN A 84 7.89 9.48 2.72
N ALA A 85 8.64 8.43 3.08
CA ALA A 85 8.86 7.25 2.27
C ALA A 85 8.71 5.99 3.10
N TYR A 86 8.03 4.98 2.53
CA TYR A 86 8.02 3.65 3.11
C TYR A 86 9.42 3.04 3.07
N GLN A 87 9.84 2.45 4.18
CA GLN A 87 11.09 1.71 4.30
C GLN A 87 10.78 0.30 4.77
N THR A 88 11.38 -0.70 4.14
CA THR A 88 11.10 -2.12 4.41
C THR A 88 11.17 -2.49 5.89
N TYR A 89 12.15 -1.93 6.61
CA TYR A 89 12.37 -2.21 8.04
C TYR A 89 11.89 -1.07 8.94
N PHE A 90 10.83 -0.38 8.55
CA PHE A 90 10.32 0.77 9.32
C PHE A 90 9.83 0.37 10.72
N LYS A 91 9.14 -0.77 10.84
CA LYS A 91 8.67 -1.27 12.15
C LYS A 91 9.84 -1.64 13.07
N ASP A 92 10.86 -2.30 12.52
CA ASP A 92 12.08 -2.65 13.27
C ASP A 92 12.80 -1.39 13.74
N ARG A 93 12.89 -0.35 12.90
CA ARG A 93 13.48 0.94 13.26
C ARG A 93 12.68 1.64 14.36
N ALA A 94 11.37 1.67 14.29
CA ALA A 94 10.52 2.25 15.32
C ALA A 94 10.70 1.55 16.67
N LEU A 95 10.74 0.22 16.65
CA LEU A 95 11.03 -0.59 17.84
C LEU A 95 12.45 -0.32 18.38
N PHE A 96 13.46 -0.30 17.50
CA PHE A 96 14.84 0.02 17.90
C PHE A 96 14.92 1.42 18.53
N TYR A 97 14.27 2.43 17.95
CA TYR A 97 14.24 3.79 18.49
C TYR A 97 13.60 3.85 19.87
N SER A 98 12.57 3.08 20.14
CA SER A 98 11.93 3.04 21.47
C SER A 98 12.84 2.47 22.57
N THR A 99 13.91 1.73 22.22
CA THR A 99 14.85 1.19 23.22
C THR A 99 15.71 2.27 23.87
N PHE A 100 15.95 3.39 23.20
CA PHE A 100 16.76 4.48 23.76
C PHE A 100 16.08 5.12 24.98
N PRO A 101 14.83 5.60 24.93
CA PRO A 101 14.15 6.11 26.12
C PRO A 101 13.92 5.05 27.20
N ILE A 102 13.87 3.75 26.86
CA ILE A 102 13.85 2.67 27.86
C ILE A 102 15.18 2.68 28.63
N ARG A 103 16.30 2.68 27.94
CA ARG A 103 17.64 2.67 28.54
C ARG A 103 17.93 3.92 29.36
N GLU A 104 17.50 5.10 28.86
CA GLU A 104 17.69 6.38 29.56
C GLU A 104 16.97 6.45 30.92
N GLN A 105 15.91 5.69 31.10
CA GLN A 105 15.17 5.63 32.36
C GLN A 105 15.89 4.81 33.44
N ALA A 106 16.89 4.01 33.07
CA ALA A 106 17.68 3.24 34.02
C ALA A 106 18.73 4.15 34.71
N PRO A 107 18.61 4.46 36.01
CA PRO A 107 19.58 5.26 36.71
C PRO A 107 20.92 4.52 36.82
N LYS A 108 22.00 5.28 36.94
CA LYS A 108 23.32 4.71 37.26
C LYS A 108 23.34 4.34 38.75
N GLY A 109 23.63 3.08 39.08
CA GLY A 109 23.71 2.58 40.46
C GLY A 109 23.04 1.22 40.64
N ASN A 110 23.05 0.71 41.88
CA ASN A 110 22.55 -0.64 42.17
C ASN A 110 21.10 -0.70 42.66
N GLU A 111 20.46 0.46 42.88
CA GLU A 111 19.10 0.55 43.43
C GLU A 111 18.13 1.06 42.35
N TRP A 112 17.56 0.16 41.58
CA TRP A 112 16.48 0.45 40.62
C TRP A 112 15.43 -0.65 40.67
N ASP A 113 14.17 -0.27 40.81
CA ASP A 113 13.00 -1.16 40.87
C ASP A 113 12.45 -1.54 39.49
N PHE A 114 13.16 -1.20 38.41
CA PHE A 114 12.76 -1.43 37.01
C PHE A 114 11.46 -0.74 36.61
N LYS A 115 11.00 0.27 37.35
CA LYS A 115 9.81 1.04 37.01
C LYS A 115 10.09 1.93 35.79
N LEU A 116 9.32 1.73 34.71
CA LEU A 116 9.37 2.55 33.51
C LEU A 116 8.15 3.52 33.47
N ASN A 117 8.36 4.70 32.93
CA ASN A 117 7.30 5.59 32.49
C ASN A 117 6.86 5.25 31.07
N HIS A 118 5.72 5.77 30.64
CA HIS A 118 5.21 5.56 29.30
C HIS A 118 6.15 6.07 28.22
N ILE A 119 6.24 5.33 27.13
CA ILE A 119 7.00 5.70 25.92
C ILE A 119 6.03 5.65 24.75
N TYR A 120 5.86 6.78 24.09
CA TYR A 120 5.04 6.94 22.91
C TYR A 120 5.94 7.18 21.70
N THR A 121 5.92 6.25 20.74
CA THR A 121 6.58 6.44 19.44
C THR A 121 5.50 6.75 18.41
N ILE A 122 5.45 8.01 17.99
CA ILE A 122 4.42 8.56 17.10
C ILE A 122 5.05 8.75 15.73
N ALA A 123 4.56 8.03 14.74
CA ALA A 123 5.03 8.11 13.36
C ALA A 123 3.93 8.71 12.46
N LEU A 124 4.23 9.87 11.89
CA LEU A 124 3.38 10.57 10.94
C LEU A 124 3.79 10.16 9.52
N LEU A 125 2.93 9.39 8.83
CA LEU A 125 3.27 8.70 7.59
C LEU A 125 2.63 9.39 6.39
N ASN A 126 3.45 9.91 5.49
CA ASN A 126 2.98 10.45 4.21
C ASN A 126 2.86 9.35 3.13
N PHE A 127 2.58 8.12 3.56
CA PHE A 127 2.32 6.94 2.73
C PHE A 127 1.38 5.98 3.47
N ASN A 128 0.86 4.97 2.76
CA ASN A 128 0.04 3.91 3.35
C ASN A 128 0.94 2.72 3.68
N MET A 129 0.83 2.18 4.89
CA MET A 129 1.61 1.01 5.32
C MET A 129 1.13 -0.30 4.68
N ASN A 130 -0.17 -0.38 4.35
CA ASN A 130 -0.81 -1.59 3.80
C ASN A 130 -0.63 -2.85 4.68
N GLU A 131 -0.59 -2.67 6.00
CA GLU A 131 -0.50 -3.77 6.96
C GLU A 131 -1.84 -4.49 7.08
N GLU A 132 -1.81 -5.84 7.07
CA GLU A 132 -3.03 -6.65 7.23
C GLU A 132 -3.69 -6.47 8.60
N ALA A 133 -2.88 -6.20 9.64
CA ALA A 133 -3.35 -5.95 11.00
C ALA A 133 -4.05 -4.59 11.16
N PHE A 134 -3.93 -3.69 10.18
CA PHE A 134 -4.53 -2.35 10.25
C PHE A 134 -5.89 -2.32 9.57
N ASN A 135 -6.84 -1.64 10.22
CA ASN A 135 -8.09 -1.31 9.55
C ASN A 135 -7.81 -0.34 8.39
N LYS A 136 -8.22 -0.70 7.17
CA LYS A 136 -7.94 0.06 5.95
C LYS A 136 -8.58 1.46 5.94
N GLU A 137 -9.69 1.61 6.63
CA GLU A 137 -10.43 2.89 6.71
C GLU A 137 -9.89 3.83 7.79
N GLU A 138 -9.14 3.29 8.76
CA GLU A 138 -8.58 4.08 9.84
C GLU A 138 -7.30 4.79 9.42
N ILE A 139 -7.15 6.04 9.90
CA ILE A 139 -5.95 6.85 9.67
C ILE A 139 -4.93 6.66 10.80
N ARG A 140 -5.42 6.39 12.02
CA ARG A 140 -4.62 6.26 13.24
C ARG A 140 -4.68 4.85 13.79
N HIS A 141 -3.51 4.26 14.01
CA HIS A 141 -3.37 2.90 14.54
C HIS A 141 -2.55 2.93 15.82
N HIS A 142 -3.08 2.28 16.87
CA HIS A 142 -2.42 2.11 18.16
C HIS A 142 -1.91 0.69 18.29
N VAL A 143 -0.62 0.53 18.53
CA VAL A 143 0.04 -0.78 18.63
C VAL A 143 0.69 -0.88 20.01
N GLN A 144 0.33 -1.93 20.75
CA GLN A 144 0.83 -2.23 22.09
C GLN A 144 1.13 -3.72 22.21
N LEU A 145 1.86 -4.10 23.25
CA LEU A 145 2.10 -5.51 23.56
C LEU A 145 0.83 -6.15 24.10
N CYS A 146 0.38 -7.23 23.47
CA CYS A 146 -0.80 -7.97 23.88
C CYS A 146 -0.52 -9.47 24.06
N ASP A 147 -1.32 -10.13 24.88
CA ASP A 147 -1.40 -11.60 24.92
C ASP A 147 -2.07 -12.10 23.64
N THR A 148 -1.39 -12.98 22.90
CA THR A 148 -1.84 -13.43 21.57
C THR A 148 -3.05 -14.35 21.62
N ALA A 149 -3.34 -15.00 22.76
CA ALA A 149 -4.49 -15.88 22.92
C ALA A 149 -5.76 -15.12 23.33
N THR A 150 -5.61 -14.11 24.18
CA THR A 150 -6.76 -13.35 24.73
C THR A 150 -6.98 -12.01 24.03
N HIS A 151 -6.01 -11.53 23.24
CA HIS A 151 -5.94 -10.22 22.61
C HIS A 151 -6.05 -9.05 23.60
N LYS A 152 -5.73 -9.28 24.88
CA LYS A 152 -5.73 -8.23 25.89
C LYS A 152 -4.34 -7.59 25.97
N ILE A 153 -4.33 -6.28 26.24
CA ILE A 153 -3.08 -5.53 26.44
C ILE A 153 -2.39 -6.12 27.67
N PHE A 154 -1.16 -6.60 27.46
CA PHE A 154 -0.29 -7.14 28.50
C PHE A 154 0.57 -6.04 29.13
N TYR A 155 1.07 -5.11 28.28
CA TYR A 155 1.92 -4.00 28.73
C TYR A 155 1.53 -2.72 27.98
N ASP A 156 1.08 -1.73 28.73
CA ASP A 156 0.49 -0.48 28.23
C ASP A 156 1.48 0.69 28.12
N LYS A 157 2.67 0.58 28.71
CA LYS A 157 3.65 1.70 28.77
C LYS A 157 4.59 1.80 27.57
N LEU A 158 4.47 0.92 26.60
CA LEU A 158 5.15 1.01 25.31
C LEU A 158 4.10 1.03 24.21
N GLU A 159 3.93 2.19 23.59
CA GLU A 159 2.91 2.41 22.57
C GLU A 159 3.51 2.99 21.29
N PHE A 160 3.13 2.40 20.16
CA PHE A 160 3.41 2.93 18.84
C PHE A 160 2.12 3.46 18.23
N ILE A 161 2.16 4.71 17.76
CA ILE A 161 1.01 5.35 17.11
C ILE A 161 1.42 5.69 15.68
N TYR A 162 0.82 4.98 14.72
CA TYR A 162 1.03 5.23 13.30
C TYR A 162 -0.14 6.06 12.76
N VAL A 163 0.18 7.19 12.13
CA VAL A 163 -0.81 8.10 11.54
C VAL A 163 -0.56 8.17 10.04
N GLU A 164 -1.40 7.52 9.24
CA GLU A 164 -1.30 7.49 7.78
C GLU A 164 -1.90 8.77 7.17
N ILE A 165 -1.16 9.90 7.23
CA ILE A 165 -1.60 11.21 6.71
C ILE A 165 -1.99 11.12 5.23
N ALA A 166 -1.37 10.21 4.47
CA ALA A 166 -1.69 10.00 3.06
C ALA A 166 -3.17 9.64 2.84
N LYS A 167 -3.81 8.93 3.78
CA LYS A 167 -5.24 8.57 3.74
C LYS A 167 -6.18 9.74 4.02
N PHE A 168 -5.69 10.80 4.67
CA PHE A 168 -6.53 11.95 5.03
C PHE A 168 -6.91 12.76 3.78
N ASN A 169 -8.20 12.83 3.46
CA ASN A 169 -8.71 13.48 2.25
C ASN A 169 -9.85 14.47 2.51
N LYS A 170 -10.14 14.80 3.80
CA LYS A 170 -11.18 15.77 4.13
C LYS A 170 -10.87 17.15 3.57
N SER A 171 -11.88 17.80 3.01
CA SER A 171 -11.88 19.21 2.62
C SER A 171 -12.03 20.12 3.85
N LEU A 172 -11.87 21.43 3.66
CA LEU A 172 -12.01 22.42 4.76
C LEU A 172 -13.40 22.39 5.42
N ASP A 173 -14.44 22.11 4.65
CA ASP A 173 -15.81 22.09 5.14
C ASP A 173 -16.17 20.81 5.91
N GLU A 174 -15.31 19.77 5.83
CA GLU A 174 -15.49 18.48 6.50
C GLU A 174 -14.64 18.36 7.78
N LEU A 175 -13.93 19.42 8.18
CA LEU A 175 -13.10 19.41 9.38
C LEU A 175 -13.95 19.61 10.64
N GLU A 176 -14.20 18.54 11.35
CA GLU A 176 -15.06 18.54 12.54
C GLU A 176 -14.24 18.65 13.84
N THR A 177 -13.13 17.91 13.93
CA THR A 177 -12.33 17.80 15.14
C THR A 177 -11.04 18.60 15.06
N LEU A 178 -10.44 18.92 16.22
CA LEU A 178 -9.11 19.53 16.26
C LEU A 178 -8.06 18.63 15.61
N TYR A 179 -8.23 17.32 15.71
CA TYR A 179 -7.37 16.34 15.04
C TYR A 179 -7.48 16.42 13.51
N ASP A 180 -8.70 16.52 12.95
CA ASP A 180 -8.88 16.74 11.51
C ASP A 180 -8.16 18.00 11.03
N LYS A 181 -8.28 19.10 11.82
CA LYS A 181 -7.63 20.37 11.50
C LYS A 181 -6.11 20.27 11.49
N TRP A 182 -5.53 19.52 12.43
CA TRP A 182 -4.10 19.23 12.45
C TRP A 182 -3.66 18.37 11.26
N LEU A 183 -4.39 17.32 10.92
CA LEU A 183 -4.08 16.50 9.74
C LEU A 183 -4.17 17.30 8.44
N TYR A 184 -5.18 18.18 8.35
CA TYR A 184 -5.31 19.10 7.21
C TYR A 184 -4.12 20.05 7.12
N ALA A 185 -3.72 20.66 8.22
CA ALA A 185 -2.57 21.57 8.28
C ALA A 185 -1.26 20.83 7.90
N LEU A 186 -1.00 19.66 8.47
CA LEU A 186 0.16 18.83 8.12
C LEU A 186 0.27 18.58 6.62
N LYS A 187 -0.86 18.26 5.97
CA LYS A 187 -0.88 17.89 4.55
C LYS A 187 -0.94 19.08 3.59
N ASN A 188 -1.57 20.20 3.99
CA ASN A 188 -1.99 21.23 3.04
C ASN A 188 -1.53 22.65 3.35
N LEU A 189 -0.88 22.93 4.49
CA LEU A 189 -0.51 24.29 4.91
C LEU A 189 0.22 25.07 3.81
N TYR A 190 1.19 24.45 3.14
CA TYR A 190 1.99 25.06 2.07
C TYR A 190 1.20 25.47 0.82
N LYS A 191 -0.03 24.92 0.66
CA LYS A 191 -0.92 25.26 -0.47
C LYS A 191 -1.78 26.49 -0.20
N LEU A 192 -1.83 26.93 1.06
CA LEU A 192 -2.69 28.01 1.49
C LEU A 192 -2.02 29.38 1.24
N THR A 193 -2.80 30.34 0.76
CA THR A 193 -2.38 31.74 0.60
C THR A 193 -2.88 32.62 1.74
N GLN A 194 -3.88 32.14 2.48
CA GLN A 194 -4.44 32.80 3.66
C GLN A 194 -5.00 31.75 4.61
N ARG A 195 -5.20 32.11 5.88
CA ARG A 195 -5.80 31.24 6.87
C ARG A 195 -7.29 31.01 6.57
N PRO A 196 -7.73 29.75 6.41
CA PRO A 196 -9.15 29.43 6.22
C PRO A 196 -9.95 29.62 7.53
N LYS A 197 -11.25 29.97 7.41
CA LYS A 197 -12.14 30.07 8.58
C LYS A 197 -12.23 28.77 9.39
N ALA A 198 -12.14 27.62 8.74
CA ALA A 198 -12.16 26.32 9.40
C ALA A 198 -10.97 26.13 10.38
N LEU A 199 -9.86 26.86 10.20
CA LEU A 199 -8.68 26.82 11.05
C LEU A 199 -8.60 28.09 11.92
N CYS A 200 -9.70 28.48 12.58
CA CYS A 200 -9.79 29.72 13.37
C CYS A 200 -9.48 29.50 14.87
N ASP A 201 -9.21 28.26 15.34
CA ASP A 201 -8.80 28.04 16.71
C ASP A 201 -7.48 28.78 17.02
N LYS A 202 -7.37 29.30 18.24
CA LYS A 202 -6.24 30.15 18.66
C LYS A 202 -4.86 29.53 18.41
N VAL A 203 -4.75 28.21 18.50
CA VAL A 203 -3.49 27.52 18.24
C VAL A 203 -3.03 27.67 16.78
N PHE A 204 -3.96 27.72 15.83
CA PHE A 204 -3.62 27.93 14.43
C PHE A 204 -3.21 29.37 14.12
N ASP A 205 -3.59 30.37 14.92
CA ASP A 205 -3.04 31.74 14.78
C ASP A 205 -1.53 31.68 14.84
N ARG A 206 -1.01 31.00 15.87
CA ARG A 206 0.41 30.84 16.06
C ARG A 206 1.06 29.95 15.01
N LEU A 207 0.40 28.84 14.63
CA LEU A 207 0.90 27.98 13.55
C LEU A 207 1.13 28.78 12.26
N PHE A 208 0.14 29.58 11.83
CA PHE A 208 0.24 30.39 10.62
C PHE A 208 1.30 31.48 10.75
N GLU A 209 1.47 32.05 11.94
CA GLU A 209 2.52 33.05 12.23
C GLU A 209 3.92 32.46 12.10
N GLU A 210 4.18 31.30 12.70
CA GLU A 210 5.48 30.62 12.70
C GLU A 210 5.81 29.98 11.33
N ALA A 211 4.79 29.62 10.56
CA ALA A 211 4.94 29.01 9.25
C ALA A 211 5.13 30.03 8.10
N GLU A 212 5.02 31.34 8.36
CA GLU A 212 5.05 32.37 7.31
C GLU A 212 6.48 32.61 6.82
N ILE A 213 6.75 32.21 5.55
CA ILE A 213 8.10 32.27 4.94
C ILE A 213 8.68 33.67 4.91
N ALA A 214 7.83 34.69 4.73
CA ALA A 214 8.26 36.09 4.70
C ALA A 214 8.92 36.58 6.01
N LYS A 215 8.70 35.87 7.11
CA LYS A 215 9.29 36.16 8.42
C LYS A 215 10.63 35.49 8.68
N PHE A 216 11.09 34.67 7.74
CA PHE A 216 12.32 33.87 7.88
C PHE A 216 13.56 34.72 7.67
N THR A 217 14.58 34.47 8.46
CA THR A 217 15.92 34.93 8.18
C THR A 217 16.46 34.35 6.87
N PRO A 218 17.47 34.99 6.25
CA PRO A 218 18.09 34.42 5.04
C PRO A 218 18.70 33.02 5.25
N GLN A 219 19.09 32.67 6.48
CA GLN A 219 19.58 31.34 6.81
C GLN A 219 18.42 30.33 6.85
N GLU A 220 17.33 30.61 7.54
CA GLU A 220 16.14 29.77 7.62
C GLU A 220 15.52 29.53 6.24
N GLN A 221 15.53 30.56 5.36
CA GLN A 221 15.06 30.39 3.98
C GLN A 221 15.94 29.37 3.22
N ARG A 222 17.27 29.44 3.36
CA ARG A 222 18.17 28.46 2.72
C ARG A 222 17.97 27.04 3.25
N GLU A 223 17.81 26.90 4.57
CA GLU A 223 17.57 25.61 5.20
C GLU A 223 16.22 25.02 4.75
N TYR A 224 15.17 25.85 4.68
CA TYR A 224 13.87 25.42 4.15
C TYR A 224 13.94 25.00 2.68
N GLU A 225 14.60 25.79 1.81
CA GLU A 225 14.75 25.44 0.40
C GLU A 225 15.55 24.13 0.23
N ALA A 226 16.63 23.93 0.99
CA ALA A 226 17.38 22.67 0.98
C ALA A 226 16.51 21.47 1.41
N SER A 227 15.74 21.62 2.49
CA SER A 227 14.80 20.61 2.98
C SER A 227 13.68 20.31 1.97
N LYS A 228 13.18 21.35 1.29
CA LYS A 228 12.18 21.22 0.22
C LYS A 228 12.73 20.49 -1.01
N MET A 229 13.98 20.73 -1.38
CA MET A 229 14.66 19.99 -2.45
C MET A 229 14.79 18.51 -2.09
N ALA A 230 15.30 18.20 -0.90
CA ALA A 230 15.42 16.83 -0.42
C ALA A 230 14.06 16.08 -0.42
N TYR A 231 12.99 16.74 0.04
CA TYR A 231 11.64 16.19 -0.02
C TYR A 231 11.18 15.90 -1.44
N ARG A 232 11.43 16.82 -2.39
CA ARG A 232 11.10 16.64 -3.82
C ARG A 232 11.87 15.49 -4.44
N ASP A 233 13.15 15.35 -4.12
CA ASP A 233 14.00 14.26 -4.65
C ASP A 233 13.50 12.89 -4.17
N ILE A 234 13.17 12.75 -2.90
CA ILE A 234 12.55 11.54 -2.34
C ILE A 234 11.24 11.23 -3.09
N LYS A 235 10.36 12.23 -3.22
CA LYS A 235 9.07 12.06 -3.91
C LYS A 235 9.26 11.63 -5.37
N ASN A 236 10.14 12.31 -6.11
CA ASN A 236 10.43 11.98 -7.51
C ASN A 236 11.00 10.56 -7.66
N SER A 237 11.87 10.14 -6.74
CA SER A 237 12.43 8.77 -6.72
C SER A 237 11.34 7.73 -6.51
N ILE A 238 10.42 7.96 -5.57
CA ILE A 238 9.27 7.08 -5.30
C ILE A 238 8.32 7.01 -6.51
N ASP A 239 7.96 8.16 -7.08
CA ASP A 239 7.06 8.23 -8.23
C ASP A 239 7.67 7.53 -9.45
N THR A 240 8.98 7.67 -9.65
CA THR A 240 9.73 6.97 -10.70
C THR A 240 9.73 5.47 -10.48
N ALA A 241 10.05 5.00 -9.26
CA ALA A 241 10.06 3.58 -8.93
C ALA A 241 8.67 2.94 -9.11
N LYS A 242 7.60 3.63 -8.70
CA LYS A 242 6.22 3.17 -8.90
C LYS A 242 5.85 3.06 -10.38
N ARG A 243 6.25 4.03 -11.21
CA ARG A 243 6.00 4.03 -12.65
C ARG A 243 6.72 2.87 -13.32
N VAL A 244 8.02 2.72 -13.06
CA VAL A 244 8.84 1.63 -13.62
C VAL A 244 8.31 0.27 -13.19
N GLY A 245 8.04 0.04 -11.91
CA GLY A 245 7.51 -1.23 -11.43
C GLY A 245 6.12 -1.56 -11.99
N LYS A 246 5.28 -0.54 -12.27
CA LYS A 246 3.99 -0.76 -12.95
C LYS A 246 4.18 -1.14 -14.40
N GLU A 247 5.11 -0.50 -15.13
CA GLU A 247 5.43 -0.81 -16.53
C GLU A 247 6.00 -2.23 -16.65
N GLU A 248 6.95 -2.61 -15.78
CA GLU A 248 7.53 -3.96 -15.75
C GLU A 248 6.46 -5.03 -15.40
N GLY A 249 5.66 -4.80 -14.36
CA GLY A 249 4.59 -5.73 -13.99
C GLY A 249 3.52 -5.90 -15.07
N LEU A 250 3.20 -4.83 -15.82
CA LEU A 250 2.29 -4.92 -16.96
C LEU A 250 2.90 -5.75 -18.10
N ALA A 251 4.16 -5.52 -18.42
CA ALA A 251 4.87 -6.27 -19.47
C ALA A 251 4.96 -7.76 -19.14
N GLU A 252 5.37 -8.11 -17.90
CA GLU A 252 5.40 -9.51 -17.45
C GLU A 252 4.01 -10.15 -17.45
N GLY A 253 2.99 -9.42 -17.00
CA GLY A 253 1.61 -9.91 -16.98
C GLY A 253 1.08 -10.19 -18.38
N MET A 254 1.38 -9.31 -19.34
CA MET A 254 1.01 -9.50 -20.75
C MET A 254 1.74 -10.71 -21.38
N GLU A 255 3.03 -10.87 -21.15
CA GLU A 255 3.81 -12.00 -21.65
C GLU A 255 3.30 -13.34 -21.11
N LYS A 256 3.12 -13.43 -19.77
CA LYS A 256 2.59 -14.63 -19.14
C LYS A 256 1.17 -14.97 -19.61
N GLY A 257 0.29 -13.94 -19.67
CA GLY A 257 -1.08 -14.12 -20.15
C GLY A 257 -1.15 -14.57 -21.61
N LEU A 258 -0.29 -14.04 -22.49
CA LEU A 258 -0.19 -14.44 -23.89
C LEU A 258 0.28 -15.90 -24.00
N ALA A 259 1.35 -16.26 -23.27
CA ALA A 259 1.91 -17.62 -23.29
C ALA A 259 0.89 -18.67 -22.80
N GLU A 260 0.20 -18.37 -21.67
CA GLU A 260 -0.85 -19.25 -21.14
C GLU A 260 -2.06 -19.35 -22.07
N GLY A 261 -2.49 -18.23 -22.65
CA GLY A 261 -3.60 -18.18 -23.61
C GLY A 261 -3.31 -18.98 -24.87
N MET A 262 -2.10 -18.84 -25.44
CA MET A 262 -1.64 -19.62 -26.60
C MET A 262 -1.60 -21.13 -26.27
N LYS A 263 -1.06 -21.51 -25.12
CA LYS A 263 -0.96 -22.91 -24.69
C LYS A 263 -2.36 -23.55 -24.53
N LYS A 264 -3.30 -22.85 -23.87
CA LYS A 264 -4.68 -23.31 -23.71
C LYS A 264 -5.41 -23.39 -25.05
N GLY A 265 -5.33 -22.35 -25.85
CA GLY A 265 -5.99 -22.31 -27.17
C GLY A 265 -5.48 -23.42 -28.12
N LEU A 266 -4.15 -23.69 -28.12
CA LEU A 266 -3.58 -24.79 -28.90
C LEU A 266 -4.11 -26.16 -28.41
N ALA A 267 -4.12 -26.39 -27.09
CA ALA A 267 -4.59 -27.65 -26.51
C ALA A 267 -6.09 -27.91 -26.85
N GLU A 268 -6.94 -26.90 -26.63
CA GLU A 268 -8.37 -26.98 -26.96
C GLU A 268 -8.62 -27.14 -28.48
N GLY A 269 -7.85 -26.45 -29.31
CA GLY A 269 -7.93 -26.53 -30.77
C GLY A 269 -7.55 -27.92 -31.30
N VAL A 270 -6.46 -28.49 -30.75
CA VAL A 270 -6.03 -29.87 -31.11
C VAL A 270 -7.07 -30.91 -30.66
N GLU A 271 -7.59 -30.80 -29.44
CA GLU A 271 -8.61 -31.73 -28.91
C GLU A 271 -9.89 -31.71 -29.76
N LYS A 272 -10.43 -30.52 -30.04
CA LYS A 272 -11.61 -30.35 -30.88
C LYS A 272 -11.37 -30.82 -32.31
N GLY A 273 -10.25 -30.46 -32.91
CA GLY A 273 -9.91 -30.89 -34.26
C GLY A 273 -9.75 -32.39 -34.39
N LEU A 274 -9.16 -33.06 -33.37
CA LEU A 274 -9.01 -34.51 -33.33
C LEU A 274 -10.40 -35.19 -33.18
N ALA A 275 -11.25 -34.71 -32.29
CA ALA A 275 -12.60 -35.26 -32.07
C ALA A 275 -13.46 -35.14 -33.33
N GLU A 276 -13.51 -33.94 -33.94
CA GLU A 276 -14.27 -33.74 -35.20
C GLU A 276 -13.69 -34.53 -36.37
N GLY A 277 -12.38 -34.64 -36.47
CA GLY A 277 -11.70 -35.45 -37.51
C GLY A 277 -11.99 -36.93 -37.36
N MET A 278 -11.95 -37.45 -36.11
CA MET A 278 -12.29 -38.85 -35.84
C MET A 278 -13.77 -39.16 -36.14
N GLU A 279 -14.69 -38.29 -35.73
CA GLU A 279 -16.13 -38.47 -35.99
C GLU A 279 -16.43 -38.49 -37.49
N LYS A 280 -15.92 -37.51 -38.25
CA LYS A 280 -16.09 -37.43 -39.70
C LYS A 280 -15.43 -38.63 -40.38
N GLY A 281 -14.21 -38.99 -40.02
CA GLY A 281 -13.49 -40.13 -40.58
C GLY A 281 -14.21 -41.47 -40.32
N LEU A 282 -14.77 -41.62 -39.10
CA LEU A 282 -15.54 -42.82 -38.77
C LEU A 282 -16.84 -42.90 -39.57
N ALA A 283 -17.59 -41.79 -39.69
CA ALA A 283 -18.83 -41.72 -40.45
C ALA A 283 -18.60 -42.03 -41.94
N GLU A 284 -17.63 -41.37 -42.56
CA GLU A 284 -17.26 -41.65 -43.97
C GLU A 284 -16.74 -43.08 -44.18
N GLY A 285 -15.94 -43.58 -43.24
CA GLY A 285 -15.43 -44.96 -43.29
C GLY A 285 -16.54 -45.97 -43.18
N MET A 286 -17.52 -45.79 -42.30
CA MET A 286 -18.71 -46.64 -42.17
C MET A 286 -19.55 -46.59 -43.44
N GLU A 287 -19.84 -45.41 -43.98
CA GLU A 287 -20.62 -45.24 -45.20
C GLU A 287 -19.97 -45.95 -46.41
N LYS A 288 -18.68 -45.72 -46.64
CA LYS A 288 -17.89 -46.35 -47.69
C LYS A 288 -17.86 -47.90 -47.51
N GLY A 289 -17.70 -48.37 -46.26
CA GLY A 289 -17.69 -49.77 -45.90
C GLY A 289 -19.06 -50.47 -46.17
N MET A 290 -20.15 -49.80 -45.74
CA MET A 290 -21.52 -50.26 -46.00
C MET A 290 -21.80 -50.29 -47.50
N ASN A 291 -21.46 -49.25 -48.26
CA ASN A 291 -21.68 -49.20 -49.70
C ASN A 291 -20.89 -50.33 -50.41
N LYS A 292 -19.63 -50.57 -50.08
CA LYS A 292 -18.82 -51.66 -50.61
C LYS A 292 -19.41 -53.01 -50.31
N ARG A 293 -19.84 -53.23 -49.08
CA ARG A 293 -20.49 -54.48 -48.65
C ARG A 293 -21.81 -54.71 -49.36
N ASN A 294 -22.64 -53.69 -49.53
CA ASN A 294 -23.92 -53.78 -50.25
C ASN A 294 -23.69 -54.10 -51.73
N LEU A 295 -22.66 -53.52 -52.36
CA LEU A 295 -22.29 -53.89 -53.75
C LEU A 295 -21.82 -55.33 -53.88
N GLU A 296 -21.03 -55.84 -52.89
CA GLU A 296 -20.61 -57.26 -52.89
C GLU A 296 -21.80 -58.23 -52.69
N ILE A 297 -22.74 -57.90 -51.82
CA ILE A 297 -23.96 -58.65 -51.57
C ILE A 297 -24.82 -58.66 -52.85
N ALA A 298 -25.04 -57.48 -53.45
CA ALA A 298 -25.79 -57.33 -54.68
C ALA A 298 -25.20 -58.20 -55.82
N ARG A 299 -23.86 -58.19 -56.00
CA ARG A 299 -23.21 -59.09 -57.00
C ARG A 299 -23.51 -60.57 -56.75
N LYS A 300 -23.41 -61.01 -55.50
CA LYS A 300 -23.69 -62.42 -55.15
C LYS A 300 -25.16 -62.76 -55.37
N MET A 301 -26.09 -61.88 -55.05
CA MET A 301 -27.52 -62.10 -55.24
C MET A 301 -27.89 -62.18 -56.73
N LEU A 302 -27.35 -61.28 -57.56
CA LEU A 302 -27.53 -61.32 -59.03
C LEU A 302 -26.92 -62.58 -59.63
N ALA A 303 -25.76 -63.05 -59.20
CA ALA A 303 -25.10 -64.26 -59.66
C ALA A 303 -25.93 -65.52 -59.29
N ASN A 304 -26.71 -65.47 -58.23
CA ASN A 304 -27.62 -66.55 -57.81
C ASN A 304 -29.00 -66.47 -58.46
N GLY A 305 -29.21 -65.63 -59.48
CA GLY A 305 -30.44 -65.53 -60.29
C GLY A 305 -31.57 -64.72 -59.65
N MET A 306 -31.33 -63.94 -58.62
CA MET A 306 -32.36 -63.07 -58.05
C MET A 306 -32.67 -61.89 -58.98
N ASP A 307 -33.94 -61.49 -59.05
CA ASP A 307 -34.35 -60.34 -59.85
C ASP A 307 -33.87 -59.01 -59.31
N ALA A 308 -33.68 -57.99 -60.17
CA ALA A 308 -33.11 -56.72 -59.85
C ALA A 308 -33.93 -55.91 -58.82
N ALA A 309 -35.23 -56.03 -58.78
CA ALA A 309 -36.13 -55.33 -57.86
C ALA A 309 -35.90 -55.81 -56.41
N THR A 310 -35.84 -57.14 -56.22
CA THR A 310 -35.57 -57.77 -54.93
C THR A 310 -34.14 -57.41 -54.41
N VAL A 311 -33.14 -57.35 -55.33
CA VAL A 311 -31.78 -56.97 -54.94
C VAL A 311 -31.68 -55.46 -54.46
N MET A 312 -32.43 -54.58 -55.16
CA MET A 312 -32.52 -53.17 -54.76
C MET A 312 -33.15 -52.98 -53.36
N GLU A 313 -34.24 -53.72 -53.10
CA GLU A 313 -34.97 -53.65 -51.84
C GLU A 313 -34.10 -54.14 -50.67
N ILE A 314 -33.32 -55.20 -50.83
CA ILE A 314 -32.49 -55.77 -49.75
C ILE A 314 -31.21 -55.00 -49.54
N THR A 315 -30.60 -54.49 -50.60
CA THR A 315 -29.28 -53.83 -50.52
C THR A 315 -29.34 -52.28 -50.39
N GLY A 316 -30.54 -51.71 -50.69
CA GLY A 316 -30.71 -50.23 -50.73
C GLY A 316 -29.95 -49.54 -51.86
N LEU A 317 -29.43 -50.29 -52.84
CA LEU A 317 -28.71 -49.72 -53.99
C LEU A 317 -29.70 -49.16 -55.02
N SER A 318 -29.32 -48.06 -55.64
CA SER A 318 -30.09 -47.49 -56.76
C SER A 318 -29.96 -48.29 -58.00
N GLU A 319 -30.95 -48.18 -58.94
CA GLU A 319 -30.92 -48.82 -60.21
C GLU A 319 -29.66 -48.55 -61.04
N SER A 320 -29.18 -47.28 -60.97
CA SER A 320 -27.92 -46.87 -61.63
C SER A 320 -26.68 -47.60 -61.08
N GLN A 321 -26.66 -47.88 -59.79
CA GLN A 321 -25.58 -48.60 -59.12
C GLN A 321 -25.65 -50.12 -59.46
N LEU A 322 -26.83 -50.67 -59.60
CA LEU A 322 -27.00 -52.02 -59.99
C LEU A 322 -26.64 -52.26 -61.46
N GLN A 323 -26.95 -51.34 -62.37
CA GLN A 323 -26.56 -51.40 -63.77
C GLN A 323 -25.04 -51.40 -63.96
N GLN A 324 -24.31 -50.67 -63.16
CA GLN A 324 -22.84 -50.67 -63.14
C GLN A 324 -22.22 -52.00 -62.66
N LEU A 325 -22.99 -52.83 -61.97
CA LEU A 325 -22.56 -54.17 -61.57
C LEU A 325 -22.80 -55.27 -62.62
N LYS A 326 -23.61 -54.98 -63.64
CA LYS A 326 -23.97 -55.98 -64.75
C LYS A 326 -23.08 -55.77 -65.97
N GLY A 327 -22.30 -54.70 -66.09
CA GLY A 327 -21.33 -54.47 -67.16
C GLY A 327 -19.95 -54.91 -66.70
#